data_21ed3db58bf90e7e09c58060492531e9
#
_entry.id   21ed3db58bf90e7e09c58060492531e9
#
_cell.length_a   1.000
_cell.length_b   1.000
_cell.length_c   1.000
_cell.angle_alpha   90.00
_cell.angle_beta   90.00
_cell.angle_gamma   90.00
#
_symmetry.space_group_name_H-M   'P 1'
#
loop_
_entity.id
_entity.type
_entity.pdbx_description
1 polymer ?
#
loop_
_entity_poly.entity_id
_entity_poly.type
_entity_poly.pdbx_seq_one_letter_code
_entity_poly.pdbx_strand_id
1 'polypeptide(L)'
;QLCSSVLMAGMDPDQVLKEDLAAGQGMIHTRIKPNAGRVEASALFGLIRAEAIQNGERGCTWQIDGHPKPRLPKPNQPDSATPHPIGSAWPLSDTAAAEPPEIDEQALKDALDRAFEENEPLTPKRTRAVVVVQNGWVIAERYAQGIQPDMPLIGWSMSKSITHALIGRAIQEGLLDPGKPPKVPEWSDPQDPRQRISLDQLLRMNSGLAFEESTGTLNSDLVRMLTQEADMAGFAASQPLSKKPGKKWSYSSGTTNILSRILRHAIDDDQRYWSFPKQALFGPLGMATAVLENDNSGTLVGSSLVWASGRDWARFGQLYLDQGRWNGKQLLPATWVRQARTASRGSKQAYGAHWWLSRRKSRPDLPYDSFSAEGYQGQLLLVAPSQRAVIVRLGQTPKKPGFDANAFGADVLSALR
;
A
#
# COMPACT_ATOMS: atom_id res chain seq x y z
N GLN A 1 -2.44 9.02 -10.75
CA GLN A 1 -2.54 7.61 -11.21
C GLN A 1 -2.07 7.45 -12.66
N LEU A 2 -2.65 8.16 -13.68
CA LEU A 2 -2.27 7.99 -15.09
C LEU A 2 -0.75 8.14 -15.33
N CYS A 3 -0.11 9.14 -14.72
CA CYS A 3 1.34 9.35 -14.82
C CYS A 3 2.12 8.11 -14.35
N SER A 4 1.82 7.62 -13.16
CA SER A 4 2.54 6.48 -12.57
C SER A 4 2.24 5.18 -13.31
N SER A 5 0.99 4.93 -13.69
CA SER A 5 0.61 3.73 -14.45
C SER A 5 1.30 3.69 -15.82
N VAL A 6 1.37 4.82 -16.53
CA VAL A 6 1.91 4.85 -17.91
C VAL A 6 3.42 5.09 -17.93
N LEU A 7 3.90 6.16 -17.27
CA LEU A 7 5.31 6.57 -17.40
C LEU A 7 6.25 5.76 -16.51
N MET A 8 5.77 5.24 -15.37
CA MET A 8 6.57 4.44 -14.46
C MET A 8 6.34 2.94 -14.65
N ALA A 9 5.07 2.50 -14.65
CA ALA A 9 4.73 1.08 -14.76
C ALA A 9 4.68 0.56 -16.20
N GLY A 10 4.70 1.43 -17.21
CA GLY A 10 4.68 1.03 -18.63
C GLY A 10 3.35 0.44 -19.11
N MET A 11 2.26 0.71 -18.41
CA MET A 11 0.93 0.24 -18.80
C MET A 11 0.42 0.96 -20.05
N ASP A 12 -0.41 0.27 -20.81
CA ASP A 12 -1.09 0.86 -21.97
C ASP A 12 -2.00 2.04 -21.55
N PRO A 13 -1.83 3.24 -22.14
CA PRO A 13 -2.60 4.42 -21.76
C PRO A 13 -4.11 4.25 -21.95
N ASP A 14 -4.55 3.58 -23.03
CA ASP A 14 -5.96 3.41 -23.33
C ASP A 14 -6.61 2.45 -22.35
N GLN A 15 -5.88 1.40 -21.93
CA GLN A 15 -6.33 0.50 -20.89
C GLN A 15 -6.48 1.24 -19.55
N VAL A 16 -5.50 2.06 -19.15
CA VAL A 16 -5.56 2.84 -17.90
C VAL A 16 -6.73 3.83 -17.92
N LEU A 17 -6.94 4.54 -19.04
CA LEU A 17 -8.07 5.47 -19.17
C LEU A 17 -9.42 4.74 -19.07
N LYS A 18 -9.55 3.58 -19.72
CA LYS A 18 -10.78 2.80 -19.77
C LYS A 18 -11.12 2.11 -18.45
N GLU A 19 -10.12 1.59 -17.75
CA GLU A 19 -10.34 0.75 -16.57
C GLU A 19 -10.16 1.52 -15.26
N ASP A 20 -9.08 2.32 -15.13
CA ASP A 20 -8.71 2.98 -13.89
C ASP A 20 -9.43 4.32 -13.69
N LEU A 21 -9.68 5.03 -14.81
CA LEU A 21 -10.21 6.38 -14.81
C LEU A 21 -11.60 6.48 -15.49
N ALA A 22 -12.29 5.34 -15.62
CA ALA A 22 -13.58 5.24 -16.31
C ALA A 22 -14.62 6.28 -15.84
N ALA A 23 -14.63 6.65 -14.56
CA ALA A 23 -15.57 7.62 -14.01
C ALA A 23 -15.40 9.05 -14.56
N GLY A 24 -14.26 9.37 -15.18
CA GLY A 24 -13.97 10.66 -15.80
C GLY A 24 -13.99 10.65 -17.33
N GLN A 25 -14.30 9.52 -17.96
CA GLN A 25 -14.31 9.43 -19.42
C GLN A 25 -15.31 10.40 -20.05
N GLY A 26 -14.89 11.09 -21.09
CA GLY A 26 -15.70 12.08 -21.83
C GLY A 26 -15.72 13.48 -21.21
N MET A 27 -15.34 13.67 -19.95
CA MET A 27 -15.28 14.98 -19.28
C MET A 27 -13.85 15.47 -19.06
N ILE A 28 -12.88 14.58 -19.11
CA ILE A 28 -11.47 14.88 -18.84
C ILE A 28 -10.66 14.61 -20.11
N HIS A 29 -9.96 15.63 -20.58
CA HIS A 29 -8.97 15.48 -21.66
C HIS A 29 -7.59 15.28 -21.04
N THR A 30 -6.89 14.24 -21.46
CA THR A 30 -5.55 13.91 -20.98
C THR A 30 -4.53 14.06 -22.11
N ARG A 31 -3.32 14.51 -21.77
CA ARG A 31 -2.17 14.56 -22.67
C ARG A 31 -0.95 13.99 -21.97
N ILE A 32 -0.47 12.88 -22.49
CA ILE A 32 0.73 12.22 -22.00
C ILE A 32 1.91 12.73 -22.81
N LYS A 33 2.98 13.20 -22.13
CA LYS A 33 4.21 13.72 -22.73
C LYS A 33 5.41 12.92 -22.21
N PRO A 34 5.68 11.71 -22.74
CA PRO A 34 6.70 10.81 -22.19
C PRO A 34 8.10 11.45 -22.17
N ASN A 35 8.49 12.11 -23.27
CA ASN A 35 9.80 12.77 -23.37
C ASN A 35 10.00 13.92 -22.37
N ALA A 36 8.92 14.46 -21.82
CA ALA A 36 8.95 15.50 -20.79
C ALA A 36 8.67 14.94 -19.39
N GLY A 37 8.47 13.61 -19.26
CA GLY A 37 8.11 12.97 -18.00
C GLY A 37 6.83 13.55 -17.37
N ARG A 38 5.79 13.83 -18.18
CA ARG A 38 4.66 14.65 -17.74
C ARG A 38 3.33 14.12 -18.26
N VAL A 39 2.33 14.21 -17.40
CA VAL A 39 0.93 13.99 -17.77
C VAL A 39 0.11 15.21 -17.38
N GLU A 40 -0.62 15.76 -18.33
CA GLU A 40 -1.55 16.86 -18.16
C GLU A 40 -2.98 16.35 -18.26
N ALA A 41 -3.88 16.89 -17.47
CA ALA A 41 -5.31 16.65 -17.57
C ALA A 41 -6.05 17.98 -17.54
N SER A 42 -7.16 18.08 -18.26
CA SER A 42 -8.02 19.25 -18.24
C SER A 42 -9.49 18.86 -18.36
N ALA A 43 -10.35 19.66 -17.75
CA ALA A 43 -11.80 19.52 -17.79
C ALA A 43 -12.46 20.88 -17.98
N LEU A 44 -13.76 20.91 -18.29
CA LEU A 44 -14.57 22.12 -18.48
C LEU A 44 -13.89 23.12 -19.43
N PHE A 45 -13.57 22.67 -20.65
CA PHE A 45 -12.90 23.48 -21.69
C PHE A 45 -11.55 24.09 -21.25
N GLY A 46 -10.85 23.41 -20.32
CA GLY A 46 -9.54 23.84 -19.85
C GLY A 46 -9.57 24.79 -18.65
N LEU A 47 -10.73 25.05 -18.06
CA LEU A 47 -10.86 25.84 -16.83
C LEU A 47 -10.27 25.11 -15.60
N ILE A 48 -10.40 23.78 -15.57
CA ILE A 48 -9.75 22.93 -14.57
C ILE A 48 -8.56 22.26 -15.24
N ARG A 49 -7.39 22.43 -14.65
CA ARG A 49 -6.13 21.81 -15.11
C ARG A 49 -5.45 21.08 -13.98
N ALA A 50 -4.73 20.03 -14.36
CA ALA A 50 -3.98 19.20 -13.44
C ALA A 50 -2.72 18.70 -14.15
N GLU A 51 -1.62 18.64 -13.42
CA GLU A 51 -0.34 18.14 -13.93
C GLU A 51 0.26 17.15 -12.95
N ALA A 52 0.84 16.07 -13.48
CA ALA A 52 1.70 15.17 -12.72
C ALA A 52 3.04 15.02 -13.42
N ILE A 53 4.13 15.02 -12.66
CA ILE A 53 5.49 14.97 -13.16
C ILE A 53 6.17 13.71 -12.65
N GLN A 54 6.78 12.96 -13.56
CA GLN A 54 7.60 11.81 -13.24
C GLN A 54 8.95 12.26 -12.65
N ASN A 55 9.30 11.68 -11.50
CA ASN A 55 10.54 11.94 -10.77
C ASN A 55 11.54 10.79 -10.93
N GLY A 56 11.77 10.35 -12.17
CA GLY A 56 12.55 9.15 -12.45
C GLY A 56 11.94 7.91 -11.81
N GLU A 57 12.75 7.10 -11.15
CA GLU A 57 12.31 5.85 -10.49
C GLU A 57 11.46 6.05 -9.23
N ARG A 58 11.22 7.30 -8.82
CA ARG A 58 10.42 7.62 -7.62
C ARG A 58 8.94 7.83 -7.92
N GLY A 59 8.48 7.42 -9.10
CA GLY A 59 7.11 7.58 -9.51
C GLY A 59 6.75 9.01 -9.90
N CYS A 60 5.50 9.38 -9.70
CA CYS A 60 4.98 10.67 -10.11
C CYS A 60 4.53 11.51 -8.92
N THR A 61 4.70 12.82 -9.04
CA THR A 61 4.15 13.78 -8.07
C THR A 61 3.08 14.62 -8.75
N TRP A 62 1.93 14.70 -8.10
CA TRP A 62 0.87 15.63 -8.45
C TRP A 62 1.32 17.06 -8.21
N GLN A 63 1.14 17.94 -9.18
CA GLN A 63 1.51 19.34 -9.05
C GLN A 63 0.31 20.17 -8.65
N ILE A 64 0.43 20.90 -7.55
CA ILE A 64 -0.57 21.84 -7.08
C ILE A 64 -0.12 23.25 -7.49
N ASP A 65 -1.00 24.00 -8.14
CA ASP A 65 -0.71 25.37 -8.60
C ASP A 65 -0.25 26.26 -7.44
N GLY A 66 0.76 27.10 -7.71
CA GLY A 66 1.33 28.01 -6.72
C GLY A 66 2.36 27.37 -5.78
N HIS A 67 2.60 26.06 -5.84
CA HIS A 67 3.59 25.40 -5.02
C HIS A 67 4.84 25.02 -5.83
N PRO A 68 6.05 25.20 -5.27
CA PRO A 68 7.29 24.82 -5.94
C PRO A 68 7.35 23.31 -6.14
N LYS A 69 7.98 22.89 -7.24
CA LYS A 69 8.26 21.45 -7.47
C LYS A 69 9.25 20.94 -6.43
N PRO A 70 9.02 19.77 -5.83
CA PRO A 70 9.98 19.21 -4.90
C PRO A 70 11.32 18.97 -5.60
N ARG A 71 12.41 19.45 -5.01
CA ARG A 71 13.77 19.18 -5.48
C ARG A 71 14.21 17.80 -4.97
N LEU A 72 13.81 16.77 -5.68
CA LEU A 72 14.21 15.40 -5.33
C LEU A 72 15.64 15.13 -5.80
N PRO A 73 16.49 14.48 -5.00
CA PRO A 73 17.82 14.05 -5.46
C PRO A 73 17.68 13.02 -6.58
N LYS A 74 18.74 12.88 -7.39
CA LYS A 74 18.74 11.89 -8.47
C LYS A 74 18.58 10.47 -7.88
N PRO A 75 17.77 9.60 -8.50
CA PRO A 75 17.64 8.22 -8.06
C PRO A 75 18.96 7.47 -8.25
N ASN A 76 19.25 6.52 -7.37
CA ASN A 76 20.29 5.53 -7.62
C ASN A 76 19.79 4.55 -8.70
N GLN A 77 20.73 3.87 -9.38
CA GLN A 77 20.36 2.87 -10.39
C GLN A 77 19.44 1.77 -9.79
N PRO A 78 18.48 1.23 -10.58
CA PRO A 78 17.63 0.15 -10.11
C PRO A 78 18.43 -1.12 -9.87
N ASP A 79 18.05 -1.86 -8.82
CA ASP A 79 18.50 -3.24 -8.66
C ASP A 79 17.74 -4.11 -9.66
N SER A 80 18.44 -4.91 -10.46
CA SER A 80 17.79 -5.87 -11.36
C SER A 80 17.15 -6.99 -10.54
N ALA A 81 15.84 -7.20 -10.72
CA ALA A 81 15.18 -8.40 -10.19
C ALA A 81 15.68 -9.65 -10.93
N THR A 82 15.92 -10.73 -10.20
CA THR A 82 16.24 -12.02 -10.82
C THR A 82 14.99 -12.53 -11.56
N PRO A 83 15.06 -12.79 -12.87
CA PRO A 83 13.92 -13.30 -13.62
C PRO A 83 13.57 -14.73 -13.16
N HIS A 84 12.31 -14.99 -12.87
CA HIS A 84 11.77 -16.33 -12.67
C HIS A 84 10.67 -16.61 -13.71
N PRO A 85 10.65 -17.82 -14.32
CA PRO A 85 9.62 -18.14 -15.31
C PRO A 85 8.23 -18.22 -14.65
N ILE A 86 7.21 -17.77 -15.37
CA ILE A 86 5.81 -17.91 -14.95
C ILE A 86 5.40 -19.38 -15.09
N GLY A 87 4.61 -19.87 -14.12
CA GLY A 87 4.02 -21.22 -14.18
C GLY A 87 4.89 -22.34 -13.62
N SER A 88 6.06 -22.04 -13.07
CA SER A 88 6.86 -22.99 -12.28
C SER A 88 6.94 -22.52 -10.83
N ALA A 89 6.88 -23.46 -9.88
CA ALA A 89 7.14 -23.15 -8.48
C ALA A 89 8.61 -22.73 -8.28
N TRP A 90 8.85 -21.70 -7.47
CA TRP A 90 10.19 -21.22 -7.16
C TRP A 90 10.27 -20.67 -5.72
N PRO A 91 11.43 -20.83 -5.03
CA PRO A 91 11.57 -20.35 -3.67
C PRO A 91 11.61 -18.81 -3.64
N LEU A 92 10.74 -18.21 -2.81
CA LEU A 92 10.65 -16.76 -2.66
C LEU A 92 11.77 -16.17 -1.80
N SER A 93 12.27 -16.97 -0.82
CA SER A 93 13.28 -16.60 0.15
C SER A 93 14.08 -17.84 0.60
N ASP A 94 15.13 -17.62 1.39
CA ASP A 94 15.94 -18.68 2.02
C ASP A 94 15.19 -19.45 3.13
N THR A 95 14.01 -18.99 3.53
CA THR A 95 13.13 -19.69 4.48
C THR A 95 12.14 -20.63 3.82
N ALA A 96 12.23 -20.81 2.49
CA ALA A 96 11.43 -21.79 1.77
C ALA A 96 11.74 -23.21 2.28
N ALA A 97 10.71 -24.05 2.30
CA ALA A 97 10.88 -25.49 2.56
C ALA A 97 11.85 -26.11 1.53
N ALA A 98 12.45 -27.26 1.85
CA ALA A 98 13.42 -27.91 0.96
C ALA A 98 12.81 -28.27 -0.42
N GLU A 99 11.52 -28.57 -0.43
CA GLU A 99 10.75 -28.89 -1.64
C GLU A 99 9.45 -28.06 -1.68
N PRO A 100 8.89 -27.79 -2.87
CA PRO A 100 7.59 -27.14 -2.99
C PRO A 100 6.50 -27.99 -2.31
N PRO A 101 5.49 -27.35 -1.70
CA PRO A 101 4.41 -28.08 -1.03
C PRO A 101 3.54 -28.83 -2.05
N GLU A 102 2.93 -29.93 -1.60
CA GLU A 102 1.84 -30.57 -2.33
C GLU A 102 0.58 -29.69 -2.27
N ILE A 103 -0.07 -29.51 -3.41
CA ILE A 103 -1.28 -28.71 -3.55
C ILE A 103 -2.33 -29.45 -4.37
N ASP A 104 -3.58 -29.04 -4.26
CA ASP A 104 -4.62 -29.41 -5.22
C ASP A 104 -4.56 -28.44 -6.41
N GLU A 105 -3.80 -28.84 -7.45
CA GLU A 105 -3.56 -28.00 -8.64
C GLU A 105 -4.86 -27.58 -9.34
N GLN A 106 -5.85 -28.49 -9.42
CA GLN A 106 -7.11 -28.21 -10.08
C GLN A 106 -7.93 -27.21 -9.26
N ALA A 107 -8.05 -27.42 -7.95
CA ALA A 107 -8.76 -26.49 -7.08
C ALA A 107 -8.11 -25.09 -7.08
N LEU A 108 -6.77 -25.02 -7.07
CA LEU A 108 -6.05 -23.76 -7.16
C LEU A 108 -6.28 -23.07 -8.52
N LYS A 109 -6.20 -23.83 -9.61
CA LYS A 109 -6.50 -23.32 -10.95
C LYS A 109 -7.91 -22.74 -11.02
N ASP A 110 -8.91 -23.46 -10.50
CA ASP A 110 -10.31 -23.01 -10.50
C ASP A 110 -10.50 -21.75 -9.67
N ALA A 111 -9.83 -21.62 -8.51
CA ALA A 111 -9.85 -20.40 -7.70
C ALA A 111 -9.26 -19.20 -8.46
N LEU A 112 -8.16 -19.40 -9.19
CA LEU A 112 -7.57 -18.38 -10.04
C LEU A 112 -8.45 -18.05 -11.24
N ASP A 113 -9.06 -19.04 -11.89
CA ASP A 113 -10.01 -18.81 -12.99
C ASP A 113 -11.15 -17.92 -12.53
N ARG A 114 -11.79 -18.24 -11.39
CA ARG A 114 -12.83 -17.39 -10.81
C ARG A 114 -12.37 -15.95 -10.50
N ALA A 115 -11.13 -15.77 -10.06
CA ALA A 115 -10.60 -14.44 -9.75
C ALA A 115 -10.41 -13.55 -10.99
N PHE A 116 -10.14 -14.14 -12.16
CA PHE A 116 -9.92 -13.43 -13.43
C PHE A 116 -11.14 -13.44 -14.37
N GLU A 117 -12.20 -14.14 -14.00
CA GLU A 117 -13.42 -14.24 -14.81
C GLU A 117 -14.18 -12.90 -14.89
N GLU A 118 -14.51 -12.47 -16.10
CA GLU A 118 -15.16 -11.17 -16.40
C GLU A 118 -16.56 -11.38 -17.00
N ASN A 119 -17.34 -12.32 -16.42
CA ASN A 119 -18.65 -12.72 -16.97
C ASN A 119 -19.76 -11.69 -16.74
N GLU A 120 -19.54 -10.72 -15.84
CA GLU A 120 -20.53 -9.72 -15.47
C GLU A 120 -20.11 -8.32 -15.92
N PRO A 121 -20.59 -7.82 -17.05
CA PRO A 121 -20.18 -6.49 -17.59
C PRO A 121 -20.41 -5.33 -16.60
N LEU A 122 -21.44 -5.44 -15.76
CA LEU A 122 -21.78 -4.40 -14.78
C LEU A 122 -20.95 -4.48 -13.48
N THR A 123 -20.31 -5.62 -13.23
CA THR A 123 -19.53 -5.87 -12.01
C THR A 123 -18.15 -6.49 -12.30
N PRO A 124 -17.35 -5.86 -13.17
CA PRO A 124 -16.09 -6.44 -13.60
C PRO A 124 -15.11 -6.58 -12.42
N LYS A 125 -14.41 -7.70 -12.36
CA LYS A 125 -13.38 -7.93 -11.33
C LYS A 125 -12.10 -7.17 -11.63
N ARG A 126 -11.72 -7.06 -12.89
CA ARG A 126 -10.50 -6.37 -13.36
C ARG A 126 -9.28 -6.79 -12.57
N THR A 127 -9.15 -8.10 -12.32
CA THR A 127 -7.97 -8.65 -11.66
C THR A 127 -6.77 -8.55 -12.60
N ARG A 128 -5.66 -8.01 -12.13
CA ARG A 128 -4.43 -7.79 -12.91
C ARG A 128 -3.33 -8.77 -12.57
N ALA A 129 -3.17 -9.07 -11.29
CA ALA A 129 -2.16 -10.02 -10.84
C ALA A 129 -2.67 -10.79 -9.63
N VAL A 130 -2.36 -12.07 -9.59
CA VAL A 130 -2.47 -12.93 -8.41
C VAL A 130 -1.13 -13.64 -8.23
N VAL A 131 -0.63 -13.68 -6.99
CA VAL A 131 0.55 -14.46 -6.60
C VAL A 131 0.20 -15.22 -5.32
N VAL A 132 0.45 -16.53 -5.31
CA VAL A 132 0.20 -17.41 -4.16
C VAL A 132 1.51 -18.01 -3.70
N VAL A 133 1.78 -17.87 -2.41
CA VAL A 133 2.97 -18.42 -1.75
C VAL A 133 2.52 -19.38 -0.66
N GLN A 134 3.16 -20.55 -0.60
CA GLN A 134 3.01 -21.47 0.52
C GLN A 134 4.37 -22.04 0.92
N ASN A 135 4.63 -22.15 2.21
CA ASN A 135 5.90 -22.64 2.77
C ASN A 135 7.14 -21.96 2.17
N GLY A 136 7.02 -20.67 1.79
CA GLY A 136 8.09 -19.89 1.18
C GLY A 136 8.27 -20.11 -0.33
N TRP A 137 7.45 -20.95 -0.98
CA TRP A 137 7.45 -21.17 -2.43
C TRP A 137 6.34 -20.36 -3.10
N VAL A 138 6.65 -19.67 -4.17
CA VAL A 138 5.62 -19.20 -5.11
C VAL A 138 5.10 -20.41 -5.86
N ILE A 139 3.88 -20.82 -5.57
CA ILE A 139 3.25 -22.03 -6.13
C ILE A 139 2.33 -21.71 -7.29
N ALA A 140 1.80 -20.50 -7.36
CA ALA A 140 1.03 -20.04 -8.50
C ALA A 140 1.15 -18.53 -8.67
N GLU A 141 1.16 -18.10 -9.92
CA GLU A 141 1.03 -16.71 -10.30
C GLU A 141 0.29 -16.59 -11.62
N ARG A 142 -0.55 -15.56 -11.73
CA ARG A 142 -1.30 -15.28 -12.95
C ARG A 142 -1.40 -13.76 -13.14
N TYR A 143 -1.32 -13.35 -14.40
CA TYR A 143 -1.36 -11.95 -14.83
C TYR A 143 -2.39 -11.77 -15.93
N ALA A 144 -3.12 -10.66 -15.90
CA ALA A 144 -4.02 -10.28 -16.98
C ALA A 144 -3.23 -9.91 -18.25
N GLN A 145 -3.90 -9.89 -19.38
CA GLN A 145 -3.30 -9.47 -20.63
C GLN A 145 -2.67 -8.06 -20.50
N GLY A 146 -1.44 -7.91 -20.96
CA GLY A 146 -0.67 -6.67 -20.88
C GLY A 146 0.01 -6.41 -19.55
N ILE A 147 -0.22 -7.21 -18.52
CA ILE A 147 0.44 -7.10 -17.21
C ILE A 147 1.62 -8.07 -17.13
N GLN A 148 2.81 -7.55 -16.79
CA GLN A 148 4.02 -8.33 -16.62
C GLN A 148 4.29 -8.64 -15.13
N PRO A 149 5.02 -9.73 -14.80
CA PRO A 149 5.33 -10.12 -13.42
C PRO A 149 6.07 -9.06 -12.60
N ASP A 150 6.87 -8.23 -13.25
CA ASP A 150 7.67 -7.15 -12.67
C ASP A 150 7.03 -5.76 -12.81
N MET A 151 5.80 -5.70 -13.34
CA MET A 151 5.08 -4.44 -13.49
C MET A 151 4.58 -3.94 -12.13
N PRO A 152 4.98 -2.74 -11.66
CA PRO A 152 4.49 -2.19 -10.41
C PRO A 152 3.03 -1.75 -10.56
N LEU A 153 2.17 -2.24 -9.69
CA LEU A 153 0.76 -1.89 -9.60
C LEU A 153 0.48 -1.16 -8.29
N ILE A 154 -0.51 -0.27 -8.30
CA ILE A 154 -0.85 0.53 -7.12
C ILE A 154 -1.45 -0.34 -6.00
N GLY A 155 -0.91 -0.21 -4.80
CA GLY A 155 -1.41 -0.91 -3.60
C GLY A 155 -2.51 -0.15 -2.86
N TRP A 156 -2.73 1.14 -3.17
CA TRP A 156 -3.61 2.01 -2.40
C TRP A 156 -3.35 1.86 -0.90
N SER A 157 -4.37 1.62 -0.09
CA SER A 157 -4.24 1.54 1.37
C SER A 157 -3.37 0.38 1.89
N MET A 158 -2.94 -0.57 1.05
CA MET A 158 -1.88 -1.52 1.41
C MET A 158 -0.57 -0.78 1.78
N SER A 159 -0.37 0.43 1.27
CA SER A 159 0.74 1.33 1.61
C SER A 159 0.88 1.58 3.12
N LYS A 160 -0.22 1.53 3.86
CA LYS A 160 -0.22 1.72 5.32
C LYS A 160 0.61 0.65 6.04
N SER A 161 0.54 -0.59 5.56
CA SER A 161 1.34 -1.69 6.11
C SER A 161 2.83 -1.53 5.81
N ILE A 162 3.19 -0.97 4.65
CA ILE A 162 4.57 -0.55 4.34
C ILE A 162 5.01 0.54 5.31
N THR A 163 4.18 1.55 5.56
CA THR A 163 4.48 2.62 6.53
C THR A 163 4.69 2.05 7.93
N HIS A 164 3.88 1.06 8.36
CA HIS A 164 4.12 0.36 9.63
C HIS A 164 5.52 -0.28 9.66
N ALA A 165 5.93 -0.96 8.59
CA ALA A 165 7.26 -1.56 8.51
C ALA A 165 8.37 -0.51 8.57
N LEU A 166 8.24 0.60 7.83
CA LEU A 166 9.22 1.70 7.83
C LEU A 166 9.36 2.35 9.21
N ILE A 167 8.27 2.54 9.94
CA ILE A 167 8.32 3.02 11.33
C ILE A 167 9.04 2.00 12.22
N GLY A 168 8.77 0.69 12.05
CA GLY A 168 9.49 -0.37 12.75
C GLY A 168 11.00 -0.35 12.47
N ARG A 169 11.39 -0.10 11.23
CA ARG A 169 12.80 0.09 10.84
C ARG A 169 13.42 1.32 11.50
N ALA A 170 12.71 2.45 11.49
CA ALA A 170 13.18 3.68 12.13
C ALA A 170 13.37 3.51 13.65
N ILE A 171 12.51 2.76 14.32
CA ILE A 171 12.68 2.41 15.74
C ILE A 171 13.92 1.52 15.94
N GLN A 172 14.12 0.51 15.08
CA GLN A 172 15.26 -0.39 15.17
C GLN A 172 16.60 0.35 14.93
N GLU A 173 16.60 1.39 14.09
CA GLU A 173 17.75 2.25 13.84
C GLU A 173 17.94 3.36 14.91
N GLY A 174 17.07 3.41 15.92
CA GLY A 174 17.15 4.42 17.00
C GLY A 174 16.70 5.83 16.59
N LEU A 175 16.05 5.98 15.42
CA LEU A 175 15.51 7.25 14.93
C LEU A 175 14.22 7.64 15.64
N LEU A 176 13.44 6.68 16.12
CA LEU A 176 12.19 6.86 16.84
C LEU A 176 12.19 6.06 18.15
N ASP A 177 11.63 6.66 19.19
CA ASP A 177 11.40 6.01 20.49
C ASP A 177 9.90 5.68 20.63
N PRO A 178 9.49 4.40 20.61
CA PRO A 178 8.08 4.03 20.70
C PRO A 178 7.46 4.34 22.08
N GLY A 179 8.29 4.56 23.10
CA GLY A 179 7.86 4.92 24.46
C GLY A 179 7.54 6.40 24.64
N LYS A 180 7.83 7.25 23.65
CA LYS A 180 7.58 8.69 23.72
C LYS A 180 6.61 9.13 22.64
N PRO A 181 5.79 10.17 22.89
CA PRO A 181 5.03 10.83 21.83
C PRO A 181 5.98 11.35 20.75
N PRO A 182 5.68 11.10 19.46
CA PRO A 182 6.51 11.58 18.37
C PRO A 182 6.40 13.09 18.22
N LYS A 183 7.47 13.72 17.75
CA LYS A 183 7.43 15.14 17.40
C LYS A 183 6.72 15.34 16.06
N VAL A 184 5.69 16.14 16.06
CA VAL A 184 4.97 16.61 14.86
C VAL A 184 5.09 18.12 14.82
N PRO A 185 5.72 18.71 13.79
CA PRO A 185 5.99 20.15 13.74
C PRO A 185 4.75 21.02 13.95
N GLU A 186 3.61 20.60 13.43
CA GLU A 186 2.32 21.30 13.53
C GLU A 186 1.76 21.31 14.96
N TRP A 187 2.26 20.48 15.88
CA TRP A 187 1.83 20.37 17.28
C TRP A 187 2.86 20.96 18.26
N SER A 188 3.63 21.95 17.80
CA SER A 188 4.75 22.52 18.60
C SER A 188 4.31 23.44 19.76
N ASP A 189 3.06 23.94 19.76
CA ASP A 189 2.53 24.74 20.88
C ASP A 189 2.46 23.88 22.15
N PRO A 190 3.14 24.24 23.25
CA PRO A 190 3.12 23.49 24.53
C PRO A 190 1.72 23.25 25.09
N GLN A 191 0.72 24.03 24.71
CA GLN A 191 -0.68 23.88 25.13
C GLN A 191 -1.47 22.95 24.18
N ASP A 192 -0.90 22.52 23.03
CA ASP A 192 -1.59 21.67 22.09
C ASP A 192 -1.75 20.24 22.65
N PRO A 193 -2.99 19.78 22.91
CA PRO A 193 -3.21 18.46 23.45
C PRO A 193 -2.80 17.32 22.50
N ARG A 194 -2.62 17.61 21.20
CA ARG A 194 -2.20 16.64 20.17
C ARG A 194 -0.76 16.17 20.38
N GLN A 195 0.09 16.94 21.09
CA GLN A 195 1.44 16.52 21.48
C GLN A 195 1.48 15.21 22.30
N ARG A 196 0.36 14.84 22.93
CA ARG A 196 0.25 13.62 23.75
C ARG A 196 -0.18 12.39 22.94
N ILE A 197 -0.43 12.54 21.63
CA ILE A 197 -0.77 11.41 20.77
C ILE A 197 0.47 10.55 20.64
N SER A 198 0.37 9.27 21.07
CA SER A 198 1.49 8.33 20.96
C SER A 198 1.61 7.76 19.55
N LEU A 199 2.80 7.23 19.23
CA LEU A 199 3.06 6.51 18.00
C LEU A 199 2.12 5.30 17.84
N ASP A 200 1.88 4.54 18.93
CA ASP A 200 0.94 3.41 18.93
C ASP A 200 -0.49 3.85 18.62
N GLN A 201 -0.95 5.00 19.14
CA GLN A 201 -2.29 5.53 18.84
C GLN A 201 -2.45 5.92 17.37
N LEU A 202 -1.42 6.47 16.75
CA LEU A 202 -1.42 6.76 15.30
C LEU A 202 -1.48 5.45 14.49
N LEU A 203 -0.60 4.49 14.78
CA LEU A 203 -0.55 3.19 14.10
C LEU A 203 -1.85 2.40 14.24
N ARG A 204 -2.54 2.53 15.38
CA ARG A 204 -3.80 1.81 15.67
C ARG A 204 -5.07 2.55 15.27
N MET A 205 -4.95 3.68 14.58
CA MET A 205 -6.10 4.51 14.18
C MET A 205 -6.94 5.01 15.37
N ASN A 206 -6.26 5.35 16.48
CA ASN A 206 -6.86 5.82 17.74
C ASN A 206 -6.40 7.24 18.10
N SER A 207 -5.94 8.04 17.14
CA SER A 207 -5.41 9.39 17.37
C SER A 207 -6.43 10.35 17.99
N GLY A 208 -7.71 10.16 17.69
CA GLY A 208 -8.78 11.09 18.09
C GLY A 208 -8.91 12.32 17.20
N LEU A 209 -8.06 12.48 16.17
CA LEU A 209 -8.18 13.54 15.19
C LEU A 209 -9.47 13.41 14.39
N ALA A 210 -10.06 14.56 14.03
CA ALA A 210 -11.15 14.62 13.07
C ALA A 210 -10.57 14.37 11.67
N PHE A 211 -11.11 13.38 10.96
CA PHE A 211 -10.75 13.12 9.57
C PHE A 211 -11.84 12.29 8.91
N GLU A 212 -12.40 12.80 7.82
CA GLU A 212 -13.43 12.10 7.06
C GLU A 212 -12.79 11.22 5.97
N GLU A 213 -12.80 9.90 6.18
CA GLU A 213 -12.24 8.88 5.28
C GLU A 213 -13.25 8.41 4.20
N SER A 214 -14.08 9.30 3.69
CA SER A 214 -15.08 8.94 2.66
C SER A 214 -14.50 9.08 1.25
N THR A 215 -14.70 8.07 0.39
CA THR A 215 -14.45 8.18 -1.05
C THR A 215 -15.70 8.57 -1.84
N GLY A 216 -16.84 8.66 -1.18
CA GLY A 216 -18.16 8.93 -1.82
C GLY A 216 -18.53 10.42 -1.88
N THR A 217 -17.78 11.28 -1.25
CA THR A 217 -18.02 12.73 -1.17
C THR A 217 -16.78 13.48 -1.67
N LEU A 218 -16.93 14.36 -2.66
CA LEU A 218 -15.82 15.14 -3.23
C LEU A 218 -15.15 16.07 -2.21
N ASN A 219 -15.87 16.46 -1.17
CA ASN A 219 -15.38 17.38 -0.14
C ASN A 219 -14.90 16.65 1.14
N SER A 220 -14.76 15.31 1.12
CA SER A 220 -14.19 14.60 2.26
C SER A 220 -12.72 14.95 2.46
N ASP A 221 -12.24 14.88 3.71
CA ASP A 221 -10.83 15.15 4.01
C ASP A 221 -9.88 14.23 3.22
N LEU A 222 -10.27 12.98 2.99
CA LEU A 222 -9.49 12.05 2.17
C LEU A 222 -9.34 12.55 0.74
N VAL A 223 -10.45 12.90 0.08
CA VAL A 223 -10.42 13.35 -1.33
C VAL A 223 -9.68 14.69 -1.43
N ARG A 224 -9.98 15.63 -0.55
CA ARG A 224 -9.28 16.90 -0.48
C ARG A 224 -7.78 16.72 -0.30
N MET A 225 -7.36 15.92 0.69
CA MET A 225 -5.95 15.63 0.96
C MET A 225 -5.22 15.08 -0.27
N LEU A 226 -5.82 14.10 -0.95
CA LEU A 226 -5.17 13.43 -2.09
C LEU A 226 -5.18 14.23 -3.38
N THR A 227 -6.07 15.24 -3.53
CA THR A 227 -6.27 15.92 -4.82
C THR A 227 -6.07 17.43 -4.79
N GLN A 228 -6.03 18.05 -3.61
CA GLN A 228 -6.01 19.52 -3.49
C GLN A 228 -4.89 20.04 -2.56
N GLU A 229 -4.31 19.18 -1.71
CA GLU A 229 -3.33 19.61 -0.73
C GLU A 229 -1.90 19.31 -1.20
N ALA A 230 -1.06 20.33 -1.25
CA ALA A 230 0.35 20.20 -1.60
C ALA A 230 1.16 19.51 -0.50
N ASP A 231 0.77 19.69 0.75
CA ASP A 231 1.31 19.06 1.95
C ASP A 231 0.21 18.22 2.62
N MET A 232 0.08 16.98 2.19
CA MET A 232 -0.95 16.05 2.66
C MET A 232 -0.82 15.76 4.16
N ALA A 233 0.41 15.64 4.63
CA ALA A 233 0.68 15.33 6.03
C ALA A 233 0.43 16.56 6.93
N GLY A 234 0.80 17.75 6.49
CA GLY A 234 0.49 19.01 7.18
C GLY A 234 -1.01 19.25 7.27
N PHE A 235 -1.75 19.02 6.18
CA PHE A 235 -3.22 19.08 6.19
C PHE A 235 -3.82 18.11 7.22
N ALA A 236 -3.36 16.85 7.25
CA ALA A 236 -3.85 15.87 8.22
C ALA A 236 -3.48 16.24 9.67
N ALA A 237 -2.28 16.76 9.90
CA ALA A 237 -1.81 17.21 11.21
C ALA A 237 -2.54 18.46 11.70
N SER A 238 -3.06 19.30 10.80
CA SER A 238 -3.84 20.49 11.14
C SER A 238 -5.24 20.16 11.68
N GLN A 239 -5.73 18.94 11.47
CA GLN A 239 -7.07 18.55 11.90
C GLN A 239 -7.24 18.63 13.42
N PRO A 240 -8.39 19.12 13.93
CA PRO A 240 -8.62 19.24 15.35
C PRO A 240 -8.86 17.88 16.01
N LEU A 241 -8.68 17.82 17.34
CA LEU A 241 -9.14 16.68 18.13
C LEU A 241 -10.67 16.66 18.21
N SER A 242 -11.29 15.57 17.74
CA SER A 242 -12.72 15.30 17.93
C SER A 242 -12.99 14.44 19.17
N LYS A 243 -12.00 13.66 19.60
CA LYS A 243 -12.05 12.79 20.77
C LYS A 243 -10.69 12.72 21.45
N LYS A 244 -10.67 12.37 22.73
CA LYS A 244 -9.41 12.08 23.44
C LYS A 244 -8.68 10.93 22.75
N PRO A 245 -7.35 11.02 22.57
CA PRO A 245 -6.54 9.93 22.01
C PRO A 245 -6.80 8.61 22.76
N GLY A 246 -6.88 7.50 22.00
CA GLY A 246 -7.17 6.16 22.51
C GLY A 246 -8.65 5.86 22.79
N LYS A 247 -9.58 6.80 22.65
CA LYS A 247 -11.00 6.61 22.99
C LYS A 247 -11.88 6.17 21.83
N LYS A 248 -11.53 6.53 20.61
CA LYS A 248 -12.32 6.18 19.42
C LYS A 248 -11.39 5.65 18.34
N TRP A 249 -11.71 4.48 17.82
CA TRP A 249 -11.11 3.98 16.59
C TRP A 249 -11.76 4.65 15.38
N SER A 250 -10.95 5.16 14.47
CA SER A 250 -11.40 5.76 13.22
C SER A 250 -10.31 5.58 12.17
N TYR A 251 -10.59 4.73 11.18
CA TYR A 251 -9.66 4.53 10.06
C TYR A 251 -9.38 5.87 9.37
N SER A 252 -8.12 6.17 9.10
CA SER A 252 -7.70 7.47 8.59
C SER A 252 -6.41 7.39 7.78
N SER A 253 -6.49 7.75 6.50
CA SER A 253 -5.32 7.96 5.63
C SER A 253 -4.48 9.14 6.11
N GLY A 254 -5.13 10.19 6.62
CA GLY A 254 -4.44 11.34 7.21
C GLY A 254 -3.51 10.94 8.35
N THR A 255 -3.97 10.08 9.25
CA THR A 255 -3.16 9.57 10.37
C THR A 255 -1.88 8.87 9.88
N THR A 256 -1.97 8.12 8.77
CA THR A 256 -0.78 7.47 8.20
C THR A 256 0.18 8.46 7.54
N ASN A 257 -0.33 9.51 6.89
CA ASN A 257 0.55 10.55 6.35
C ASN A 257 1.23 11.36 7.46
N ILE A 258 0.60 11.53 8.63
CA ILE A 258 1.28 12.06 9.83
C ILE A 258 2.47 11.17 10.24
N LEU A 259 2.35 9.84 10.16
CA LEU A 259 3.49 8.94 10.40
C LEU A 259 4.62 9.14 9.39
N SER A 260 4.32 9.42 8.12
CA SER A 260 5.32 9.80 7.12
C SER A 260 6.02 11.13 7.46
N ARG A 261 5.26 12.10 7.98
CA ARG A 261 5.81 13.38 8.49
C ARG A 261 6.73 13.17 9.69
N ILE A 262 6.31 12.33 10.63
CA ILE A 262 7.12 11.95 11.80
C ILE A 262 8.44 11.30 11.36
N LEU A 263 8.38 10.37 10.41
CA LEU A 263 9.56 9.71 9.86
C LEU A 263 10.51 10.71 9.19
N ARG A 264 9.98 11.66 8.38
CA ARG A 264 10.76 12.70 7.74
C ARG A 264 11.47 13.58 8.76
N HIS A 265 10.74 14.01 9.78
CA HIS A 265 11.31 14.84 10.85
C HIS A 265 12.35 14.09 11.70
N ALA A 266 12.14 12.79 11.95
CA ALA A 266 13.08 11.96 12.71
C ALA A 266 14.40 11.70 11.96
N ILE A 267 14.35 11.59 10.64
CA ILE A 267 15.53 11.41 9.79
C ILE A 267 16.29 12.72 9.62
N ASP A 268 15.58 13.86 9.55
CA ASP A 268 16.09 15.23 9.46
C ASP A 268 17.12 15.45 8.32
N ASP A 269 17.02 14.67 7.26
CA ASP A 269 17.81 14.76 6.03
C ASP A 269 16.94 14.27 4.87
N ASP A 270 16.59 15.14 3.95
CA ASP A 270 15.69 14.82 2.85
C ASP A 270 16.23 13.73 1.92
N GLN A 271 17.56 13.70 1.65
CA GLN A 271 18.14 12.69 0.78
C GLN A 271 18.06 11.29 1.43
N ARG A 272 18.39 11.21 2.71
CA ARG A 272 18.25 9.99 3.51
C ARG A 272 16.78 9.58 3.62
N TYR A 273 15.88 10.52 3.86
CA TYR A 273 14.43 10.26 3.95
C TYR A 273 13.88 9.63 2.67
N TRP A 274 14.19 10.21 1.50
CA TRP A 274 13.66 9.67 0.24
C TRP A 274 14.32 8.35 -0.17
N SER A 275 15.53 8.07 0.28
CA SER A 275 16.19 6.77 0.07
C SER A 275 15.84 5.73 1.13
N PHE A 276 15.27 6.15 2.26
CA PHE A 276 15.01 5.27 3.41
C PHE A 276 14.11 4.07 3.08
N PRO A 277 12.98 4.19 2.33
CA PRO A 277 12.19 3.02 1.97
C PRO A 277 13.01 1.97 1.20
N LYS A 278 13.83 2.40 0.24
CA LYS A 278 14.69 1.50 -0.53
C LYS A 278 15.78 0.88 0.36
N GLN A 279 16.50 1.68 1.13
CA GLN A 279 17.62 1.20 1.93
C GLN A 279 17.19 0.35 3.13
N ALA A 280 16.13 0.75 3.82
CA ALA A 280 15.71 0.11 5.06
C ALA A 280 14.76 -1.09 4.86
N LEU A 281 14.01 -1.15 3.74
CA LEU A 281 12.97 -2.15 3.55
C LEU A 281 13.01 -2.80 2.15
N PHE A 282 12.84 -2.04 1.08
CA PHE A 282 12.63 -2.61 -0.26
C PHE A 282 13.86 -3.36 -0.77
N GLY A 283 15.06 -2.76 -0.68
CA GLY A 283 16.31 -3.39 -1.10
C GLY A 283 16.62 -4.65 -0.31
N PRO A 284 16.63 -4.63 1.04
CA PRO A 284 16.82 -5.84 1.84
C PRO A 284 15.84 -6.97 1.55
N LEU A 285 14.59 -6.66 1.15
CA LEU A 285 13.58 -7.65 0.76
C LEU A 285 13.69 -8.10 -0.71
N GLY A 286 14.50 -7.43 -1.53
CA GLY A 286 14.53 -7.66 -2.97
C GLY A 286 13.25 -7.21 -3.70
N MET A 287 12.54 -6.20 -3.15
CA MET A 287 11.37 -5.57 -3.77
C MET A 287 11.83 -4.56 -4.82
N ALA A 288 12.35 -5.06 -5.93
CA ALA A 288 13.04 -4.25 -6.94
C ALA A 288 12.11 -3.26 -7.67
N THR A 289 10.82 -3.56 -7.75
CA THR A 289 9.83 -2.72 -8.44
C THR A 289 9.11 -1.75 -7.50
N ALA A 290 9.38 -1.84 -6.18
CA ALA A 290 8.63 -1.07 -5.20
C ALA A 290 9.01 0.42 -5.20
N VAL A 291 8.00 1.27 -5.33
CA VAL A 291 8.10 2.74 -5.31
C VAL A 291 7.10 3.29 -4.31
N LEU A 292 7.53 4.21 -3.46
CA LEU A 292 6.66 5.01 -2.59
C LEU A 292 6.75 6.47 -3.02
N GLU A 293 5.66 6.97 -3.60
CA GLU A 293 5.57 8.32 -4.16
C GLU A 293 5.41 9.38 -3.06
N ASN A 294 5.80 10.60 -3.38
CA ASN A 294 5.70 11.76 -2.49
C ASN A 294 4.66 12.77 -2.98
N ASP A 295 4.16 13.58 -2.05
CA ASP A 295 3.35 14.76 -2.34
C ASP A 295 4.20 15.96 -2.81
N ASN A 296 3.56 17.10 -3.07
CA ASN A 296 4.24 18.31 -3.57
C ASN A 296 5.18 18.92 -2.53
N SER A 297 4.98 18.66 -1.23
CA SER A 297 5.90 19.07 -0.16
C SER A 297 7.16 18.20 -0.08
N GLY A 298 7.21 17.08 -0.78
CA GLY A 298 8.27 16.08 -0.71
C GLY A 298 8.06 15.04 0.41
N THR A 299 6.92 15.02 1.09
CA THR A 299 6.59 14.00 2.08
C THR A 299 6.04 12.75 1.38
N LEU A 300 6.54 11.57 1.74
CA LEU A 300 6.08 10.29 1.19
C LEU A 300 4.61 10.04 1.56
N VAL A 301 3.79 9.68 0.56
CA VAL A 301 2.35 9.45 0.77
C VAL A 301 2.11 8.01 1.24
N GLY A 302 2.56 7.73 2.46
CA GLY A 302 2.55 6.40 3.05
C GLY A 302 1.16 5.80 3.26
N SER A 303 0.11 6.60 3.12
CA SER A 303 -1.26 6.12 3.21
C SER A 303 -1.75 5.37 1.97
N SER A 304 -1.18 5.66 0.76
CA SER A 304 -1.89 5.33 -0.48
C SER A 304 -1.02 5.07 -1.71
N LEU A 305 0.21 5.57 -1.79
CA LEU A 305 0.95 5.65 -3.04
C LEU A 305 2.19 4.74 -3.08
N VAL A 306 2.06 3.50 -2.57
CA VAL A 306 3.04 2.42 -2.85
C VAL A 306 2.60 1.68 -4.11
N TRP A 307 3.55 1.55 -5.01
CA TRP A 307 3.49 0.76 -6.23
C TRP A 307 4.47 -0.39 -6.09
N ALA A 308 4.07 -1.60 -6.42
CA ALA A 308 4.94 -2.76 -6.44
C ALA A 308 4.33 -3.89 -7.27
N SER A 309 5.14 -4.78 -7.80
CA SER A 309 4.68 -5.98 -8.48
C SER A 309 4.00 -6.96 -7.51
N GLY A 310 3.21 -7.89 -8.05
CA GLY A 310 2.61 -8.95 -7.22
C GLY A 310 3.65 -9.76 -6.47
N ARG A 311 4.79 -10.03 -7.10
CA ARG A 311 5.93 -10.75 -6.49
C ARG A 311 6.55 -9.96 -5.32
N ASP A 312 6.66 -8.65 -5.44
CA ASP A 312 7.22 -7.81 -4.37
C ASP A 312 6.27 -7.68 -3.19
N TRP A 313 4.96 -7.57 -3.43
CA TRP A 313 3.97 -7.65 -2.35
C TRP A 313 4.01 -9.02 -1.65
N ALA A 314 4.25 -10.11 -2.39
CA ALA A 314 4.41 -11.43 -1.78
C ALA A 314 5.63 -11.51 -0.86
N ARG A 315 6.78 -10.93 -1.26
CA ARG A 315 7.98 -10.80 -0.38
C ARG A 315 7.66 -10.05 0.91
N PHE A 316 6.91 -8.95 0.80
CA PHE A 316 6.49 -8.18 1.97
C PHE A 316 5.55 -9.00 2.88
N GLY A 317 4.61 -9.75 2.32
CA GLY A 317 3.76 -10.67 3.08
C GLY A 317 4.55 -11.76 3.79
N GLN A 318 5.52 -12.35 3.09
CA GLN A 318 6.40 -13.40 3.66
C GLN A 318 7.22 -12.86 4.84
N LEU A 319 7.73 -11.61 4.77
CA LEU A 319 8.40 -10.98 5.92
C LEU A 319 7.52 -11.01 7.19
N TYR A 320 6.23 -10.71 7.06
CA TYR A 320 5.30 -10.72 8.19
C TYR A 320 4.91 -12.13 8.61
N LEU A 321 4.80 -13.07 7.67
CA LEU A 321 4.60 -14.48 7.94
C LEU A 321 5.75 -15.04 8.79
N ASP A 322 6.99 -14.71 8.44
CA ASP A 322 8.21 -15.15 9.10
C ASP A 322 8.64 -14.25 10.29
N GLN A 323 7.66 -13.56 10.90
CA GLN A 323 7.87 -12.76 12.13
C GLN A 323 8.96 -11.70 11.99
N GLY A 324 9.08 -11.10 10.81
CA GLY A 324 10.05 -10.05 10.51
C GLY A 324 11.45 -10.55 10.13
N ARG A 325 11.64 -11.86 9.92
CA ARG A 325 12.88 -12.43 9.42
C ARG A 325 12.87 -12.50 7.89
N TRP A 326 14.02 -12.27 7.29
CA TRP A 326 14.24 -12.39 5.86
C TRP A 326 15.70 -12.70 5.56
N ASN A 327 15.97 -13.73 4.78
CA ASN A 327 17.32 -14.17 4.39
C ASN A 327 18.27 -14.20 5.60
N GLY A 328 17.89 -14.96 6.64
CA GLY A 328 18.64 -15.15 7.88
C GLY A 328 18.71 -13.91 8.81
N LYS A 329 18.22 -12.75 8.38
CA LYS A 329 18.30 -11.48 9.15
C LYS A 329 16.95 -11.10 9.76
N GLN A 330 16.97 -10.52 10.96
CA GLN A 330 15.78 -9.92 11.59
C GLN A 330 15.63 -8.47 11.09
N LEU A 331 14.82 -8.27 10.04
CA LEU A 331 14.56 -6.93 9.48
C LEU A 331 13.56 -6.14 10.33
N LEU A 332 12.57 -6.79 10.92
CA LEU A 332 11.64 -6.17 11.86
C LEU A 332 11.62 -6.96 13.16
N PRO A 333 11.60 -6.33 14.34
CA PRO A 333 11.48 -7.07 15.58
C PRO A 333 10.23 -7.96 15.59
N ALA A 334 10.35 -9.22 16.03
CA ALA A 334 9.20 -10.14 16.11
C ALA A 334 8.06 -9.57 16.97
N THR A 335 8.40 -8.81 18.02
CA THR A 335 7.42 -8.08 18.85
C THR A 335 6.65 -7.05 18.04
N TRP A 336 7.30 -6.34 17.10
CA TRP A 336 6.66 -5.37 16.22
C TRP A 336 5.64 -6.02 15.30
N VAL A 337 6.00 -7.15 14.69
CA VAL A 337 5.07 -7.95 13.85
C VAL A 337 3.90 -8.48 14.68
N ARG A 338 4.14 -8.97 15.91
CA ARG A 338 3.03 -9.40 16.79
C ARG A 338 2.10 -8.26 17.16
N GLN A 339 2.62 -7.06 17.42
CA GLN A 339 1.81 -5.86 17.72
C GLN A 339 0.90 -5.47 16.54
N ALA A 340 1.37 -5.64 15.29
CA ALA A 340 0.55 -5.42 14.10
C ALA A 340 -0.73 -6.26 14.11
N ARG A 341 -0.66 -7.47 14.67
CA ARG A 341 -1.77 -8.44 14.74
C ARG A 341 -2.57 -8.38 16.05
N THR A 342 -2.24 -7.47 16.95
CA THR A 342 -2.99 -7.24 18.19
C THR A 342 -4.11 -6.24 17.94
N ALA A 343 -5.34 -6.64 18.24
CA ALA A 343 -6.53 -5.84 17.91
C ALA A 343 -6.50 -4.44 18.57
N SER A 344 -6.76 -3.43 17.77
CA SER A 344 -6.92 -2.06 18.22
C SER A 344 -8.24 -1.91 19.00
N ARG A 345 -8.17 -1.20 20.14
CA ARG A 345 -9.34 -0.90 20.95
C ARG A 345 -10.38 -0.12 20.12
N GLY A 346 -11.62 -0.59 20.09
CA GLY A 346 -12.72 0.05 19.37
C GLY A 346 -12.86 -0.40 17.91
N SER A 347 -11.92 -1.14 17.34
CA SER A 347 -12.00 -1.70 15.99
C SER A 347 -12.95 -2.90 15.85
N LYS A 348 -13.61 -3.31 16.92
CA LYS A 348 -14.39 -4.57 16.99
C LYS A 348 -13.54 -5.79 16.61
N GLN A 349 -12.27 -5.76 16.96
CA GLN A 349 -11.24 -6.76 16.67
C GLN A 349 -10.89 -6.92 15.18
N ALA A 350 -11.34 -6.02 14.30
CA ALA A 350 -11.11 -6.12 12.86
C ALA A 350 -9.81 -5.45 12.39
N TYR A 351 -9.11 -4.70 13.26
CA TYR A 351 -7.93 -3.93 12.90
C TYR A 351 -6.86 -3.97 13.99
N GLY A 352 -5.61 -4.14 13.60
CA GLY A 352 -4.44 -4.08 14.47
C GLY A 352 -3.70 -2.75 14.35
N ALA A 353 -2.39 -2.79 14.12
CA ALA A 353 -1.60 -1.62 13.79
C ALA A 353 -1.28 -1.62 12.28
N HIS A 354 -2.04 -0.88 11.48
CA HIS A 354 -1.95 -0.81 10.02
C HIS A 354 -2.14 -2.15 9.29
N TRP A 355 -2.83 -3.10 9.92
CA TRP A 355 -3.22 -4.39 9.36
C TRP A 355 -4.67 -4.72 9.72
N TRP A 356 -5.43 -5.23 8.76
CA TRP A 356 -6.76 -5.82 8.98
C TRP A 356 -6.62 -7.21 9.58
N LEU A 357 -7.53 -7.58 10.47
CA LEU A 357 -7.51 -8.87 11.15
C LEU A 357 -8.71 -9.70 10.72
N SER A 358 -8.46 -10.93 10.28
CA SER A 358 -9.52 -11.89 10.00
C SER A 358 -10.13 -12.37 11.30
N ARG A 359 -11.41 -12.08 11.48
CA ARG A 359 -12.18 -12.53 12.63
C ARG A 359 -13.50 -13.07 12.12
N ARG A 360 -14.07 -14.04 12.81
CA ARG A 360 -15.29 -14.76 12.38
C ARG A 360 -16.42 -13.87 11.85
N LYS A 361 -16.56 -12.65 12.36
CA LYS A 361 -17.61 -11.71 11.89
C LYS A 361 -17.24 -10.96 10.62
N SER A 362 -15.96 -10.72 10.35
CA SER A 362 -15.50 -9.93 9.20
C SER A 362 -15.03 -10.79 8.04
N ARG A 363 -14.48 -11.97 8.34
CA ARG A 363 -13.92 -12.93 7.40
C ARG A 363 -14.19 -14.36 7.89
N PRO A 364 -15.45 -14.85 7.77
CA PRO A 364 -15.86 -16.10 8.42
C PRO A 364 -15.15 -17.33 7.88
N ASP A 365 -14.74 -17.31 6.60
CA ASP A 365 -14.20 -18.47 5.89
C ASP A 365 -12.66 -18.50 5.92
N LEU A 366 -12.01 -17.44 6.44
CA LEU A 366 -10.56 -17.40 6.59
C LEU A 366 -10.12 -17.91 7.98
N PRO A 367 -8.91 -18.50 8.09
CA PRO A 367 -8.32 -18.84 9.38
C PRO A 367 -8.30 -17.64 10.33
N TYR A 368 -8.61 -17.89 11.60
CA TYR A 368 -8.74 -16.81 12.61
C TYR A 368 -7.45 -16.02 12.84
N ASP A 369 -6.30 -16.64 12.62
CA ASP A 369 -4.99 -16.03 12.75
C ASP A 369 -4.53 -15.25 11.52
N SER A 370 -5.32 -15.27 10.43
CA SER A 370 -5.04 -14.51 9.22
C SER A 370 -5.17 -13.01 9.44
N PHE A 371 -4.39 -12.26 8.69
CA PHE A 371 -4.43 -10.80 8.66
C PHE A 371 -4.08 -10.31 7.25
N SER A 372 -4.49 -9.09 6.91
CA SER A 372 -4.34 -8.58 5.55
C SER A 372 -3.98 -7.11 5.51
N ALA A 373 -3.24 -6.71 4.47
CA ALA A 373 -3.22 -5.35 3.96
C ALA A 373 -4.24 -5.27 2.82
N GLU A 374 -5.13 -4.26 2.88
CA GLU A 374 -6.20 -4.10 1.90
C GLU A 374 -6.20 -2.69 1.33
N GLY A 375 -6.48 -2.56 0.03
CA GLY A 375 -6.51 -1.29 -0.67
C GLY A 375 -7.79 -1.09 -1.49
N TYR A 376 -8.01 0.15 -1.88
CA TYR A 376 -9.13 0.52 -2.74
C TYR A 376 -9.14 -0.32 -4.02
N GLN A 377 -10.31 -0.60 -4.56
CA GLN A 377 -10.50 -1.43 -5.77
C GLN A 377 -10.06 -2.90 -5.61
N GLY A 378 -10.05 -3.42 -4.38
CA GLY A 378 -9.83 -4.83 -4.10
C GLY A 378 -8.38 -5.25 -4.07
N GLN A 379 -7.42 -4.32 -3.83
CA GLN A 379 -6.04 -4.71 -3.56
C GLN A 379 -6.00 -5.55 -2.28
N LEU A 380 -5.30 -6.65 -2.32
CA LEU A 380 -5.22 -7.61 -1.21
C LEU A 380 -3.82 -8.19 -1.08
N LEU A 381 -3.29 -8.15 0.12
CA LEU A 381 -2.19 -8.98 0.59
C LEU A 381 -2.70 -9.71 1.84
N LEU A 382 -3.03 -10.99 1.71
CA LEU A 382 -3.48 -11.85 2.80
C LEU A 382 -2.32 -12.70 3.30
N VAL A 383 -2.15 -12.75 4.61
CA VAL A 383 -1.18 -13.62 5.31
C VAL A 383 -1.95 -14.58 6.20
N ALA A 384 -1.77 -15.89 6.00
CA ALA A 384 -2.42 -16.97 6.74
C ALA A 384 -1.37 -17.84 7.46
N PRO A 385 -1.00 -17.50 8.72
CA PRO A 385 0.10 -18.17 9.42
C PRO A 385 -0.12 -19.67 9.66
N SER A 386 -1.33 -20.09 10.00
CA SER A 386 -1.65 -21.52 10.24
C SER A 386 -1.46 -22.39 8.98
N GLN A 387 -1.55 -21.81 7.79
CA GLN A 387 -1.31 -22.50 6.51
C GLN A 387 0.01 -22.09 5.86
N ARG A 388 0.85 -21.30 6.56
CA ARG A 388 2.11 -20.76 6.03
C ARG A 388 1.97 -20.17 4.64
N ALA A 389 0.87 -19.45 4.40
CA ALA A 389 0.50 -18.93 3.09
C ALA A 389 0.47 -17.41 3.02
N VAL A 390 0.83 -16.89 1.85
CA VAL A 390 0.67 -15.49 1.45
C VAL A 390 -0.06 -15.45 0.12
N ILE A 391 -1.11 -14.64 0.03
CA ILE A 391 -1.90 -14.48 -1.20
C ILE A 391 -1.93 -12.99 -1.54
N VAL A 392 -1.52 -12.66 -2.75
CA VAL A 392 -1.60 -11.30 -3.29
C VAL A 392 -2.62 -11.27 -4.41
N ARG A 393 -3.48 -10.27 -4.39
CA ARG A 393 -4.32 -9.94 -5.54
C ARG A 393 -4.25 -8.43 -5.79
N LEU A 394 -3.94 -8.04 -7.02
CA LEU A 394 -3.96 -6.66 -7.49
C LEU A 394 -4.97 -6.53 -8.62
N GLY A 395 -5.70 -5.43 -8.68
CA GLY A 395 -6.71 -5.21 -9.70
C GLY A 395 -7.44 -3.86 -9.55
N GLN A 396 -8.48 -3.65 -10.35
CA GLN A 396 -9.23 -2.39 -10.43
C GLN A 396 -10.74 -2.63 -10.32
N THR A 397 -11.14 -3.44 -9.35
CA THR A 397 -12.56 -3.79 -9.14
C THR A 397 -13.34 -2.56 -8.67
N PRO A 398 -14.45 -2.20 -9.30
CA PRO A 398 -15.32 -1.13 -8.81
C PRO A 398 -15.75 -1.37 -7.36
N LYS A 399 -15.96 -0.27 -6.61
CA LYS A 399 -16.31 -0.35 -5.18
C LYS A 399 -17.62 -1.13 -4.91
N LYS A 400 -18.53 -1.14 -5.86
CA LYS A 400 -19.81 -1.86 -5.75
C LYS A 400 -19.98 -2.79 -6.95
N PRO A 401 -20.18 -4.09 -6.74
CA PRO A 401 -20.26 -4.79 -5.45
C PRO A 401 -18.94 -4.88 -4.70
N GLY A 402 -17.79 -4.65 -5.35
CA GLY A 402 -16.47 -4.83 -4.79
C GLY A 402 -15.91 -6.24 -5.03
N PHE A 403 -14.64 -6.44 -4.65
CA PHE A 403 -13.98 -7.75 -4.69
C PHE A 403 -14.21 -8.50 -3.37
N ASP A 404 -14.69 -9.73 -3.45
CA ASP A 404 -14.87 -10.56 -2.26
C ASP A 404 -13.54 -11.24 -1.86
N ALA A 405 -12.78 -10.54 -1.04
CA ALA A 405 -11.50 -11.03 -0.52
C ALA A 405 -11.65 -12.21 0.44
N ASN A 406 -12.82 -12.38 1.08
CA ASN A 406 -13.06 -13.52 1.96
C ASN A 406 -13.25 -14.82 1.15
N ALA A 407 -14.17 -14.80 0.19
CA ALA A 407 -14.40 -15.96 -0.67
C ALA A 407 -13.16 -16.31 -1.48
N PHE A 408 -12.50 -15.33 -2.11
CA PHE A 408 -11.27 -15.58 -2.87
C PHE A 408 -10.15 -16.18 -2.00
N GLY A 409 -9.91 -15.60 -0.81
CA GLY A 409 -8.89 -16.12 0.10
C GLY A 409 -9.21 -17.54 0.57
N ALA A 410 -10.48 -17.84 0.89
CA ALA A 410 -10.92 -19.17 1.29
C ALA A 410 -10.78 -20.20 0.16
N ASP A 411 -11.16 -19.83 -1.07
CA ASP A 411 -11.01 -20.68 -2.25
C ASP A 411 -9.54 -21.09 -2.48
N VAL A 412 -8.62 -20.09 -2.45
CA VAL A 412 -7.19 -20.37 -2.61
C VAL A 412 -6.67 -21.22 -1.46
N LEU A 413 -7.00 -20.86 -0.20
CA LEU A 413 -6.50 -21.58 0.97
C LEU A 413 -7.03 -23.03 1.03
N SER A 414 -8.21 -23.33 0.50
CA SER A 414 -8.76 -24.68 0.44
C SER A 414 -7.99 -25.62 -0.49
N ALA A 415 -7.27 -25.06 -1.47
CA ALA A 415 -6.42 -25.82 -2.39
C ALA A 415 -5.02 -26.12 -1.81
N LEU A 416 -4.66 -25.52 -0.68
CA LEU A 416 -3.36 -25.72 0.00
C LEU A 416 -3.49 -26.87 1.00
N ARG A 417 -2.51 -27.78 1.00
CA ARG A 417 -2.47 -28.97 1.87
C ARG A 417 -1.54 -28.78 3.07
#